data_5ef2566c6d0a969a185f5b695e2ced52
#
_entry.id   5ef2566c6d0a969a185f5b695e2ced52
#
_cell.length_a   1.000
_cell.length_b   1.000
_cell.length_c   1.000
_cell.angle_alpha   90.00
_cell.angle_beta   90.00
_cell.angle_gamma   90.00
#
_symmetry.space_group_name_H-M   'P 1'
#
loop_
_entity.id
_entity.type
_entity.pdbx_description
1 polymer ?
#
loop_
_entity_poly.entity_id
_entity_poly.type
_entity_poly.pdbx_seq_one_letter_code
_entity_poly.pdbx_strand_id
1 'polypeptide(L)'
;NNYVHYDEDGNIMNEYEHGYGVIPFVFTHKEELIDSFFVEGATDIMSCNEHVNITMTELQLGMRFQMFGQPFITGLNGDKKLERAGSDTILDLPEGATYGIASPEGDIQSVIEAVKFQIDLVAQNNHLYVQFAQDGGETPSGIALKIKDLERFEDYQDDLELWKMYEDDFYQVEKAIALY
;
A
#
# COMPACT_ATOMS: atom_id res chain seq x y z
N ASN A 1 18.92 17.52 -34.38
CA ASN A 1 18.20 17.58 -33.10
C ASN A 1 16.80 18.15 -33.35
N ASN A 2 15.85 17.26 -33.60
CA ASN A 2 14.47 17.63 -33.90
C ASN A 2 13.59 17.32 -32.68
N TYR A 3 12.69 18.23 -32.39
CA TYR A 3 11.59 17.97 -31.48
C TYR A 3 10.40 17.47 -32.31
N VAL A 4 9.88 16.30 -31.95
CA VAL A 4 8.73 15.68 -32.64
C VAL A 4 7.62 15.46 -31.64
N HIS A 5 6.46 16.02 -31.95
CA HIS A 5 5.25 15.81 -31.12
C HIS A 5 4.33 14.80 -31.79
N TYR A 6 3.96 13.76 -31.06
CA TYR A 6 3.08 12.70 -31.51
C TYR A 6 1.69 12.85 -30.89
N ASP A 7 0.66 12.42 -31.61
CA ASP A 7 -0.69 12.24 -31.07
C ASP A 7 -0.81 10.90 -30.30
N GLU A 8 -1.98 10.63 -29.73
CA GLU A 8 -2.27 9.39 -29.00
C GLU A 8 -2.17 8.13 -29.87
N ASP A 9 -2.29 8.26 -31.20
CA ASP A 9 -2.18 7.19 -32.19
C ASP A 9 -0.76 7.01 -32.74
N GLY A 10 0.20 7.83 -32.27
CA GLY A 10 1.60 7.77 -32.70
C GLY A 10 1.90 8.49 -34.01
N ASN A 11 0.98 9.31 -34.54
CA ASN A 11 1.22 10.12 -35.73
C ASN A 11 1.94 11.43 -35.35
N ILE A 12 2.85 11.89 -36.22
CA ILE A 12 3.56 13.14 -36.01
C ILE A 12 2.62 14.32 -36.22
N MET A 13 2.36 15.07 -35.15
CA MET A 13 1.57 16.30 -35.18
C MET A 13 2.41 17.51 -35.56
N ASN A 14 3.63 17.57 -35.03
CA ASN A 14 4.51 18.71 -35.21
C ASN A 14 5.97 18.28 -35.14
N GLU A 15 6.81 18.88 -35.95
CA GLU A 15 8.25 18.66 -35.95
C GLU A 15 8.96 20.01 -36.14
N TYR A 16 9.92 20.31 -35.28
CA TYR A 16 10.77 21.47 -35.44
C TYR A 16 12.19 21.19 -34.95
N GLU A 17 13.14 21.81 -35.63
CA GLU A 17 14.54 21.70 -35.28
C GLU A 17 14.90 22.74 -34.19
N HIS A 18 15.56 22.26 -33.12
CA HIS A 18 16.19 23.14 -32.15
C HIS A 18 17.70 23.10 -32.32
N GLY A 19 18.35 24.25 -32.25
CA GLY A 19 19.78 24.38 -32.55
C GLY A 19 20.72 24.12 -31.36
N TYR A 20 20.23 23.61 -30.20
CA TYR A 20 21.05 23.49 -29.00
C TYR A 20 22.19 22.47 -29.07
N GLY A 21 22.20 21.56 -30.07
CA GLY A 21 23.23 20.54 -30.22
C GLY A 21 23.16 19.40 -29.19
N VAL A 22 22.38 19.55 -28.15
CA VAL A 22 22.14 18.56 -27.08
C VAL A 22 20.65 18.33 -26.90
N ILE A 23 20.27 17.20 -26.30
CA ILE A 23 18.89 16.95 -25.86
C ILE A 23 18.65 17.84 -24.63
N PRO A 24 17.66 18.78 -24.63
CA PRO A 24 17.43 19.71 -23.51
C PRO A 24 16.66 19.10 -22.34
N PHE A 25 16.94 17.86 -22.04
CA PHE A 25 16.32 17.10 -20.93
C PHE A 25 17.39 16.31 -20.22
N VAL A 26 17.33 16.30 -18.90
CA VAL A 26 18.09 15.40 -18.04
C VAL A 26 17.11 14.43 -17.40
N PHE A 27 17.33 13.14 -17.60
CA PHE A 27 16.51 12.09 -17.02
C PHE A 27 17.09 11.72 -15.68
N THR A 28 16.30 11.90 -14.62
CA THR A 28 16.70 11.57 -13.26
C THR A 28 15.99 10.31 -12.80
N HIS A 29 16.74 9.37 -12.25
CA HIS A 29 16.23 8.12 -11.69
C HIS A 29 16.76 7.96 -10.26
N LYS A 30 16.05 7.21 -9.42
CA LYS A 30 16.49 6.92 -8.07
C LYS A 30 17.72 6.00 -8.04
N GLU A 31 17.88 5.18 -9.08
CA GLU A 31 18.95 4.19 -9.19
C GLU A 31 19.65 4.37 -10.54
N GLU A 32 20.95 4.05 -10.60
CA GLU A 32 21.69 4.03 -11.85
C GLU A 32 21.17 2.90 -12.74
N LEU A 33 20.66 3.27 -13.92
CA LEU A 33 20.07 2.31 -14.86
C LEU A 33 21.12 1.85 -15.87
N ILE A 34 21.42 0.55 -15.87
CA ILE A 34 22.38 -0.05 -16.78
C ILE A 34 21.70 -0.55 -18.05
N ASP A 35 20.56 -1.24 -17.96
CA ASP A 35 19.93 -1.96 -19.06
C ASP A 35 18.52 -1.48 -19.42
N SER A 36 17.88 -0.64 -18.62
CA SER A 36 16.51 -0.19 -18.83
C SER A 36 16.34 1.28 -18.52
N PHE A 37 15.60 2.00 -19.36
CA PHE A 37 15.24 3.39 -19.10
C PHE A 37 14.15 3.54 -18.04
N PHE A 38 13.28 2.54 -17.92
CA PHE A 38 12.17 2.54 -16.94
C PHE A 38 12.53 1.66 -15.76
N VAL A 39 12.47 2.23 -14.57
CA VAL A 39 12.60 1.49 -13.31
C VAL A 39 11.23 0.93 -12.92
N GLU A 40 11.17 -0.32 -12.54
CA GLU A 40 10.03 -0.86 -11.80
C GLU A 40 10.08 -0.29 -10.38
N GLY A 41 9.28 0.74 -10.09
CA GLY A 41 9.29 1.39 -8.79
C GLY A 41 8.08 1.01 -7.93
N ALA A 42 8.30 0.82 -6.63
CA ALA A 42 7.28 0.75 -5.58
C ALA A 42 6.15 -0.30 -5.79
N THR A 43 6.37 -1.33 -6.61
CA THR A 43 5.37 -2.37 -6.90
C THR A 43 4.99 -3.15 -5.64
N ASP A 44 5.94 -3.38 -4.74
CA ASP A 44 5.74 -4.03 -3.44
C ASP A 44 4.87 -3.18 -2.51
N ILE A 45 5.10 -1.86 -2.45
CA ILE A 45 4.28 -0.92 -1.68
C ILE A 45 2.84 -0.88 -2.22
N MET A 46 2.68 -0.83 -3.54
CA MET A 46 1.36 -0.82 -4.18
C MET A 46 0.60 -2.12 -3.89
N SER A 47 1.25 -3.27 -4.07
CA SER A 47 0.67 -4.58 -3.80
C SER A 47 0.33 -4.75 -2.31
N CYS A 48 1.21 -4.30 -1.41
CA CYS A 48 0.93 -4.32 0.02
C CYS A 48 -0.29 -3.46 0.37
N ASN A 49 -0.38 -2.25 -0.16
CA ASN A 49 -1.52 -1.36 0.06
C ASN A 49 -2.85 -1.99 -0.41
N GLU A 50 -2.84 -2.65 -1.56
CA GLU A 50 -4.02 -3.35 -2.08
C GLU A 50 -4.42 -4.50 -1.14
N HIS A 51 -3.48 -5.38 -0.76
CA HIS A 51 -3.73 -6.50 0.14
C HIS A 51 -4.22 -6.05 1.52
N VAL A 52 -3.62 -5.01 2.09
CA VAL A 52 -4.06 -4.44 3.38
C VAL A 52 -5.49 -3.94 3.29
N ASN A 53 -5.85 -3.20 2.23
CA ASN A 53 -7.21 -2.69 2.05
C ASN A 53 -8.24 -3.81 1.90
N ILE A 54 -7.92 -4.87 1.15
CA ILE A 54 -8.79 -6.05 1.01
C ILE A 54 -8.95 -6.72 2.38
N THR A 55 -7.85 -7.04 3.05
CA THR A 55 -7.87 -7.72 4.36
C THR A 55 -8.62 -6.92 5.42
N MET A 56 -8.46 -5.59 5.45
CA MET A 56 -9.20 -4.73 6.37
C MET A 56 -10.70 -4.72 6.08
N THR A 57 -11.10 -4.80 4.81
CA THR A 57 -12.49 -4.91 4.42
C THR A 57 -13.10 -6.25 4.85
N GLU A 58 -12.38 -7.35 4.63
CA GLU A 58 -12.78 -8.69 5.07
C GLU A 58 -12.85 -8.79 6.61
N LEU A 59 -11.90 -8.16 7.31
CA LEU A 59 -11.90 -8.08 8.75
C LEU A 59 -13.13 -7.35 9.28
N GLN A 60 -13.55 -6.24 8.68
CA GLN A 60 -14.77 -5.52 9.02
C GLN A 60 -16.02 -6.39 8.84
N LEU A 61 -16.09 -7.15 7.75
CA LEU A 61 -17.15 -8.11 7.52
C LEU A 61 -17.13 -9.23 8.55
N GLY A 62 -15.97 -9.79 8.85
CA GLY A 62 -15.77 -10.83 9.86
C GLY A 62 -16.21 -10.36 11.25
N MET A 63 -15.82 -9.16 11.68
CA MET A 63 -16.27 -8.56 12.94
C MET A 63 -17.79 -8.40 12.97
N ARG A 64 -18.41 -7.97 11.89
CA ARG A 64 -19.87 -7.84 11.81
C ARG A 64 -20.57 -9.19 12.00
N PHE A 65 -20.08 -10.26 11.36
CA PHE A 65 -20.64 -11.60 11.52
C PHE A 65 -20.40 -12.15 12.93
N GLN A 66 -19.27 -11.88 13.55
CA GLN A 66 -19.02 -12.26 14.94
C GLN A 66 -19.93 -11.53 15.92
N MET A 67 -20.15 -10.22 15.73
CA MET A 67 -20.99 -9.43 16.62
C MET A 67 -22.46 -9.80 16.54
N PHE A 68 -22.97 -10.14 15.37
CA PHE A 68 -24.39 -10.40 15.18
C PHE A 68 -24.73 -11.89 15.14
N GLY A 69 -23.76 -12.77 14.90
CA GLY A 69 -23.93 -14.20 14.78
C GLY A 69 -25.05 -14.59 13.80
N GLN A 70 -25.14 -15.85 13.45
CA GLN A 70 -26.24 -16.36 12.65
C GLN A 70 -27.22 -17.10 13.56
N PRO A 71 -28.44 -16.58 13.80
CA PRO A 71 -29.44 -17.29 14.59
C PRO A 71 -29.91 -18.54 13.85
N PHE A 72 -30.05 -19.62 14.58
CA PHE A 72 -30.61 -20.86 14.07
C PHE A 72 -31.56 -21.48 15.09
N ILE A 73 -32.51 -22.27 14.59
CA ILE A 73 -33.45 -23.01 15.43
C ILE A 73 -33.43 -24.47 14.97
N THR A 74 -33.33 -25.36 15.92
CA THR A 74 -33.43 -26.81 15.72
C THR A 74 -34.67 -27.36 16.41
N GLY A 75 -35.21 -28.52 15.92
CA GLY A 75 -36.35 -29.20 16.53
C GLY A 75 -37.73 -28.63 16.13
N LEU A 76 -37.80 -27.81 15.06
CA LEU A 76 -39.08 -27.40 14.52
C LEU A 76 -39.78 -28.59 13.83
N ASN A 77 -40.90 -29.04 14.38
CA ASN A 77 -41.72 -30.05 13.73
C ASN A 77 -42.61 -29.42 12.64
N GLY A 78 -42.33 -29.78 11.42
CA GLY A 78 -43.02 -29.79 10.12
C GLY A 78 -43.75 -28.55 9.64
N ASP A 79 -44.63 -27.90 10.38
CA ASP A 79 -45.56 -26.90 9.82
C ASP A 79 -45.54 -25.51 10.47
N LYS A 80 -44.71 -25.30 11.47
CA LYS A 80 -44.61 -23.97 12.13
C LYS A 80 -43.44 -23.17 11.56
N LYS A 81 -43.75 -22.22 10.72
CA LYS A 81 -42.76 -21.18 10.26
C LYS A 81 -42.65 -20.12 11.36
N LEU A 82 -41.45 -19.87 11.82
CA LEU A 82 -41.15 -18.66 12.59
C LEU A 82 -41.30 -17.43 11.68
N GLU A 83 -42.27 -16.58 11.98
CA GLU A 83 -42.55 -15.42 11.14
C GLU A 83 -41.52 -14.29 11.28
N ARG A 84 -40.81 -14.22 12.43
CA ARG A 84 -39.79 -13.16 12.66
C ARG A 84 -38.82 -13.54 13.77
N ALA A 85 -37.53 -13.35 13.57
CA ALA A 85 -36.51 -13.33 14.60
C ALA A 85 -35.76 -11.99 14.51
N GLY A 86 -35.87 -11.14 15.52
CA GLY A 86 -35.21 -9.87 15.67
C GLY A 86 -34.78 -9.61 17.09
N SER A 87 -33.86 -8.71 17.31
CA SER A 87 -33.35 -8.37 18.65
C SER A 87 -34.41 -7.74 19.59
N ASP A 88 -35.53 -7.31 19.01
CA ASP A 88 -36.66 -6.67 19.66
C ASP A 88 -37.88 -7.61 19.86
N THR A 89 -37.76 -8.88 19.49
CA THR A 89 -38.87 -9.84 19.49
C THR A 89 -38.62 -10.93 20.51
N ILE A 90 -39.62 -11.19 21.39
CA ILE A 90 -39.60 -12.34 22.27
C ILE A 90 -39.88 -13.58 21.40
N LEU A 91 -38.94 -14.51 21.41
CA LEU A 91 -39.07 -15.79 20.71
C LEU A 91 -39.88 -16.76 21.60
N ASP A 92 -41.08 -17.08 21.14
CA ASP A 92 -41.85 -18.19 21.74
C ASP A 92 -41.53 -19.45 20.92
N LEU A 93 -40.82 -20.38 21.56
CA LEU A 93 -40.36 -21.60 20.93
C LEU A 93 -41.33 -22.75 21.26
N PRO A 94 -41.71 -23.57 20.28
CA PRO A 94 -42.47 -24.78 20.50
C PRO A 94 -41.74 -25.76 21.43
N GLU A 95 -42.47 -26.61 22.11
CA GLU A 95 -41.88 -27.66 22.95
C GLU A 95 -40.92 -28.55 22.14
N GLY A 96 -39.67 -28.66 22.60
CA GLY A 96 -38.62 -29.43 21.97
C GLY A 96 -37.77 -28.63 20.93
N ALA A 97 -38.12 -27.37 20.67
CA ALA A 97 -37.28 -26.52 19.83
C ALA A 97 -36.19 -25.83 20.64
N THR A 98 -34.99 -25.69 20.02
CA THR A 98 -33.85 -25.01 20.62
C THR A 98 -33.40 -23.86 19.71
N TYR A 99 -33.22 -22.68 20.28
CA TYR A 99 -32.62 -21.53 19.64
C TYR A 99 -31.14 -21.46 19.94
N GLY A 100 -30.34 -21.19 18.93
CA GLY A 100 -28.91 -20.94 19.09
C GLY A 100 -28.45 -19.81 18.18
N ILE A 101 -27.28 -19.27 18.48
CA ILE A 101 -26.58 -18.31 17.65
C ILE A 101 -25.25 -18.94 17.29
N ALA A 102 -25.03 -19.17 16.01
CA ALA A 102 -23.72 -19.55 15.48
C ALA A 102 -22.91 -18.30 15.24
N SER A 103 -21.80 -18.16 15.94
CA SER A 103 -20.84 -17.10 15.71
C SER A 103 -19.56 -17.73 15.16
N PRO A 104 -19.00 -17.25 14.04
CA PRO A 104 -17.71 -17.72 13.58
C PRO A 104 -16.65 -17.37 14.63
N GLU A 105 -15.91 -18.37 15.09
CA GLU A 105 -14.77 -18.18 15.99
C GLU A 105 -13.53 -17.77 15.20
N GLY A 106 -13.54 -16.58 14.62
CA GLY A 106 -12.38 -16.01 13.91
C GLY A 106 -11.44 -15.31 14.87
N ASP A 107 -10.15 -15.58 14.76
CA ASP A 107 -9.12 -14.86 15.52
C ASP A 107 -8.77 -13.52 14.84
N ILE A 108 -9.53 -12.49 15.18
CA ILE A 108 -9.36 -11.12 14.68
C ILE A 108 -7.97 -10.58 15.03
N GLN A 109 -7.44 -10.93 16.20
CA GLN A 109 -6.14 -10.44 16.64
C GLN A 109 -5.02 -10.97 15.75
N SER A 110 -5.03 -12.25 15.41
CA SER A 110 -4.05 -12.85 14.50
C SER A 110 -4.09 -12.21 13.10
N VAL A 111 -5.26 -11.82 12.61
CA VAL A 111 -5.37 -11.12 11.31
C VAL A 111 -4.74 -9.73 11.40
N ILE A 112 -4.97 -8.98 12.47
CA ILE A 112 -4.37 -7.67 12.70
C ILE A 112 -2.84 -7.79 12.79
N GLU A 113 -2.33 -8.79 13.50
CA GLU A 113 -0.89 -9.04 13.62
C GLU A 113 -0.26 -9.42 12.27
N ALA A 114 -0.95 -10.22 11.46
CA ALA A 114 -0.50 -10.55 10.10
C ALA A 114 -0.42 -9.31 9.20
N VAL A 115 -1.41 -8.42 9.26
CA VAL A 115 -1.39 -7.15 8.52
C VAL A 115 -0.23 -6.26 8.97
N LYS A 116 -0.02 -6.12 10.28
CA LYS A 116 1.12 -5.36 10.82
C LYS A 116 2.45 -5.93 10.35
N PHE A 117 2.62 -7.26 10.42
CA PHE A 117 3.82 -7.92 9.95
C PHE A 117 4.09 -7.68 8.46
N GLN A 118 3.05 -7.73 7.63
CA GLN A 118 3.18 -7.45 6.19
C GLN A 118 3.61 -6.01 5.92
N ILE A 119 3.04 -5.04 6.63
CA ILE A 119 3.41 -3.63 6.53
C ILE A 119 4.87 -3.43 6.97
N ASP A 120 5.28 -4.04 8.10
CA ASP A 120 6.65 -3.95 8.61
C ASP A 120 7.66 -4.54 7.62
N LEU A 121 7.34 -5.69 7.01
CA LEU A 121 8.21 -6.33 6.03
C LEU A 121 8.45 -5.43 4.81
N VAL A 122 7.38 -4.84 4.26
CA VAL A 122 7.49 -3.93 3.10
C VAL A 122 8.20 -2.64 3.50
N ALA A 123 7.97 -2.13 4.71
CA ALA A 123 8.67 -0.96 5.22
C ALA A 123 10.18 -1.23 5.33
N GLN A 124 10.58 -2.37 5.89
CA GLN A 124 11.99 -2.77 5.99
C GLN A 124 12.65 -2.90 4.63
N ASN A 125 11.98 -3.51 3.65
CA ASN A 125 12.51 -3.62 2.28
C ASN A 125 12.74 -2.27 1.61
N ASN A 126 12.03 -1.24 2.05
CA ASN A 126 12.16 0.13 1.55
C ASN A 126 12.91 1.05 2.52
N HIS A 127 13.68 0.51 3.48
CA HIS A 127 14.44 1.25 4.49
C HIS A 127 13.59 2.25 5.29
N LEU A 128 12.29 1.93 5.45
CA LEU A 128 11.34 2.74 6.21
C LEU A 128 11.06 2.10 7.56
N TYR A 129 10.82 2.92 8.56
CA TYR A 129 10.38 2.48 9.87
C TYR A 129 8.92 2.87 10.11
N VAL A 130 8.09 1.89 10.42
CA VAL A 130 6.68 2.09 10.78
C VAL A 130 6.49 1.88 12.28
N GLN A 131 5.87 2.83 12.95
CA GLN A 131 5.49 2.69 14.35
C GLN A 131 3.97 2.59 14.47
N PHE A 132 3.48 1.47 15.00
CA PHE A 132 2.06 1.32 15.30
C PHE A 132 1.76 1.93 16.68
N ALA A 133 0.71 2.75 16.74
CA ALA A 133 0.35 3.52 17.95
C ALA A 133 -0.02 2.66 19.19
N GLN A 134 -0.23 1.36 18.99
CA GLN A 134 -0.59 0.42 20.07
C GLN A 134 0.59 -0.31 20.69
N ASP A 135 1.79 -0.19 20.14
CA ASP A 135 2.97 -0.71 20.81
C ASP A 135 3.23 0.19 22.03
N GLY A 136 2.58 -0.15 23.14
CA GLY A 136 2.74 0.53 24.45
C GLY A 136 4.16 0.39 25.02
N GLY A 137 5.15 0.26 24.14
CA GLY A 137 6.56 0.28 24.45
C GLY A 137 7.00 1.68 24.84
N GLU A 138 8.00 1.73 25.71
CA GLU A 138 8.69 2.96 26.06
C GLU A 138 9.11 3.71 24.81
N THR A 139 8.91 5.01 24.77
CA THR A 139 9.39 5.88 23.69
C THR A 139 10.87 5.56 23.44
N PRO A 140 11.26 5.12 22.24
CA PRO A 140 12.64 4.75 21.96
C PRO A 140 13.58 5.89 22.34
N SER A 141 14.70 5.57 22.96
CA SER A 141 15.70 6.59 23.28
C SER A 141 16.20 7.26 22.00
N GLY A 142 16.64 8.51 22.06
CA GLY A 142 17.18 9.21 20.89
C GLY A 142 18.32 8.45 20.20
N ILE A 143 19.04 7.59 20.93
CA ILE A 143 20.07 6.71 20.36
C ILE A 143 19.46 5.56 19.58
N ALA A 144 18.38 4.94 20.10
CA ALA A 144 17.68 3.86 19.41
C ALA A 144 17.01 4.36 18.11
N LEU A 145 16.48 5.58 18.11
CA LEU A 145 15.96 6.23 16.89
C LEU A 145 17.07 6.47 15.86
N LYS A 146 18.23 6.97 16.30
CA LYS A 146 19.39 7.18 15.40
C LYS A 146 19.91 5.88 14.79
N ILE A 147 19.90 4.77 15.54
CA ILE A 147 20.32 3.46 15.00
C ILE A 147 19.30 2.97 13.95
N LYS A 148 18.01 3.18 14.19
CA LYS A 148 16.95 2.82 13.22
C LYS A 148 17.00 3.69 11.96
N ASP A 149 17.41 4.94 12.08
CA ASP A 149 17.58 5.85 10.95
C ASP A 149 18.92 5.68 10.22
N LEU A 150 19.81 4.81 10.69
CA LEU A 150 21.16 4.66 10.12
C LEU A 150 21.08 4.14 8.68
N GLU A 151 20.31 3.10 8.44
CA GLU A 151 20.12 2.51 7.09
C GLU A 151 19.59 3.56 6.12
N ARG A 152 18.60 4.34 6.53
CA ARG A 152 18.07 5.45 5.73
C ARG A 152 19.11 6.55 5.49
N PHE A 153 20.00 6.76 6.43
CA PHE A 153 21.08 7.74 6.27
C PHE A 153 22.16 7.23 5.28
N GLU A 154 22.46 5.94 5.28
CA GLU A 154 23.34 5.29 4.30
C GLU A 154 22.77 5.40 2.90
N ASP A 155 21.50 5.05 2.69
CA ASP A 155 20.79 5.25 1.42
C ASP A 155 20.87 6.72 0.93
N TYR A 156 20.64 7.66 1.84
CA TYR A 156 20.75 9.08 1.51
C TYR A 156 22.16 9.48 1.05
N GLN A 157 23.20 8.88 1.64
CA GLN A 157 24.58 9.16 1.20
C GLN A 157 24.86 8.60 -0.20
N ASP A 158 24.34 7.42 -0.51
CA ASP A 158 24.48 6.79 -1.84
C ASP A 158 23.70 7.62 -2.89
N ASP A 159 22.50 8.05 -2.56
CA ASP A 159 21.68 8.92 -3.41
C ASP A 159 22.39 10.25 -3.71
N LEU A 160 23.15 10.81 -2.76
CA LEU A 160 23.86 12.10 -2.96
C LEU A 160 24.87 12.06 -4.11
N GLU A 161 25.56 10.97 -4.33
CA GLU A 161 26.53 10.86 -5.43
C GLU A 161 25.80 10.85 -6.79
N LEU A 162 24.70 10.14 -6.88
CA LEU A 162 23.86 10.10 -8.06
C LEU A 162 23.26 11.49 -8.38
N TRP A 163 22.74 12.18 -7.36
CA TRP A 163 22.20 13.54 -7.54
C TRP A 163 23.26 14.56 -7.98
N LYS A 164 24.48 14.47 -7.50
CA LYS A 164 25.61 15.32 -7.98
C LYS A 164 25.89 15.09 -9.45
N MET A 165 25.83 13.83 -9.91
CA MET A 165 25.98 13.52 -11.33
C MET A 165 24.88 14.20 -12.17
N TYR A 166 23.63 14.13 -11.72
CA TYR A 166 22.51 14.80 -12.40
C TYR A 166 22.64 16.33 -12.38
N GLU A 167 23.14 16.93 -11.30
CA GLU A 167 23.43 18.38 -11.24
C GLU A 167 24.47 18.78 -12.27
N ASP A 168 25.51 17.97 -12.45
CA ASP A 168 26.51 18.22 -13.51
C ASP A 168 25.90 18.11 -14.90
N ASP A 169 25.04 17.13 -15.16
CA ASP A 169 24.32 16.99 -16.42
C ASP A 169 23.40 18.18 -16.69
N PHE A 170 22.65 18.65 -15.69
CA PHE A 170 21.83 19.86 -15.78
C PHE A 170 22.69 21.08 -16.15
N TYR A 171 23.82 21.24 -15.46
CA TYR A 171 24.73 22.35 -15.77
C TYR A 171 25.25 22.30 -17.20
N GLN A 172 25.61 21.13 -17.74
CA GLN A 172 26.08 20.99 -19.13
C GLN A 172 24.97 21.34 -20.14
N VAL A 173 23.73 20.89 -19.88
CA VAL A 173 22.58 21.22 -20.73
C VAL A 173 22.28 22.71 -20.68
N GLU A 174 22.22 23.34 -19.50
CA GLU A 174 22.01 24.78 -19.34
C GLU A 174 23.11 25.59 -20.08
N LYS A 175 24.35 25.18 -19.91
CA LYS A 175 25.48 25.82 -20.59
C LYS A 175 25.37 25.74 -22.11
N ALA A 176 24.97 24.59 -22.64
CA ALA A 176 24.78 24.40 -24.07
C ALA A 176 23.65 25.30 -24.62
N ILE A 177 22.52 25.40 -23.87
CA ILE A 177 21.40 26.28 -24.23
C ILE A 177 21.80 27.76 -24.14
N ALA A 178 22.54 28.15 -23.09
CA ALA A 178 22.94 29.54 -22.90
C ALA A 178 23.98 30.05 -23.95
N LEU A 179 24.73 29.16 -24.57
CA LEU A 179 25.71 29.47 -25.61
C LEU A 179 25.09 29.53 -27.02
N TYR A 180 23.85 29.08 -27.20
CA TYR A 180 23.09 29.15 -28.43
C TYR A 180 22.40 30.51 -28.61
#